data_9cf62c66868b2597e764c914f4b63685
#
_entry.id   9cf62c66868b2597e764c914f4b63685
#
_cell.length_a   1.000
_cell.length_b   1.000
_cell.length_c   1.000
_cell.angle_alpha   90.00
_cell.angle_beta   90.00
_cell.angle_gamma   90.00
#
_symmetry.space_group_name_H-M   'P 1'
#
loop_
_entity.id
_entity.type
_entity.pdbx_description
1 polymer ?
#
loop_
_entity_poly.entity_id
_entity_poly.type
_entity_poly.pdbx_seq_one_letter_code
_entity_poly.pdbx_strand_id
1 'polypeptide(L)'
;TNYLASWTLTRGYKPERLPYGAHPSIVPSQLFEAADGWLMVMCETDAFYQELVTRMELPELASDDRFTTKTGRLEHKAVLLASLEERFRQLPVAAWLARLEGAVPVAPVNDLANALEDRQVKALKLVVDYEHPDFGSVRQVGAPVQTAGTSRPPSPAPRLGEHTAELLQQLTQLSSEEMDELCKEGVLA
;
A
#
# COMPACT_ATOMS: atom_id res chain seq x y z
N THR A 1 4.89 -6.96 -10.13
CA THR A 1 5.46 -8.31 -10.45
C THR A 1 5.30 -8.69 -11.90
N ASN A 2 4.25 -8.27 -12.58
CA ASN A 2 3.96 -8.71 -13.95
C ASN A 2 5.05 -8.30 -14.96
N TYR A 3 5.50 -7.05 -14.96
CA TYR A 3 6.54 -6.58 -15.89
C TYR A 3 7.90 -7.27 -15.67
N LEU A 4 8.29 -7.56 -14.43
CA LEU A 4 9.52 -8.31 -14.14
C LEU A 4 9.43 -9.75 -14.68
N ALA A 5 8.27 -10.41 -14.50
CA ALA A 5 8.04 -11.73 -15.06
C ALA A 5 8.12 -11.70 -16.60
N SER A 6 7.51 -10.70 -17.23
CA SER A 6 7.59 -10.52 -18.69
C SER A 6 9.02 -10.29 -19.16
N TRP A 7 9.81 -9.48 -18.48
CA TRP A 7 11.21 -9.25 -18.82
C TRP A 7 12.06 -10.52 -18.65
N THR A 8 11.81 -11.28 -17.58
CA THR A 8 12.49 -12.56 -17.36
C THR A 8 12.18 -13.54 -18.48
N LEU A 9 10.90 -13.73 -18.79
CA LEU A 9 10.46 -14.68 -19.80
C LEU A 9 10.88 -14.30 -21.23
N THR A 10 10.87 -13.02 -21.57
CA THR A 10 11.10 -12.55 -22.94
C THR A 10 12.55 -12.17 -23.22
N ARG A 11 13.33 -11.79 -22.22
CA ARG A 11 14.70 -11.26 -22.36
C ARG A 11 15.72 -11.90 -21.43
N GLY A 12 15.34 -12.90 -20.63
CA GLY A 12 16.24 -13.54 -19.67
C GLY A 12 16.68 -12.60 -18.55
N TYR A 13 15.93 -11.52 -18.28
CA TYR A 13 16.25 -10.61 -17.19
C TYR A 13 16.23 -11.35 -15.84
N LYS A 14 17.27 -11.16 -15.05
CA LYS A 14 17.36 -11.72 -13.71
C LYS A 14 17.10 -10.60 -12.68
N PRO A 15 15.92 -10.61 -12.00
CA PRO A 15 15.63 -9.61 -10.99
C PRO A 15 16.59 -9.71 -9.82
N GLU A 16 17.14 -8.58 -9.41
CA GLU A 16 17.95 -8.45 -8.22
C GLU A 16 17.17 -7.73 -7.11
N ARG A 17 17.53 -8.00 -5.85
CA ARG A 17 17.01 -7.26 -4.72
C ARG A 17 17.74 -5.94 -4.61
N LEU A 18 17.06 -4.84 -4.93
CA LEU A 18 17.63 -3.50 -4.84
C LEU A 18 17.38 -2.89 -3.45
N PRO A 19 18.32 -2.09 -2.91
CA PRO A 19 18.14 -1.40 -1.64
C PRO A 19 16.99 -0.39 -1.73
N TYR A 20 16.42 -0.04 -0.58
CA TYR A 20 15.37 0.99 -0.44
C TYR A 20 14.13 0.80 -1.31
N GLY A 21 13.83 -0.43 -1.74
CA GLY A 21 12.71 -0.69 -2.65
C GLY A 21 12.87 -0.05 -4.03
N ALA A 22 14.09 0.19 -4.47
CA ALA A 22 14.38 0.88 -5.72
C ALA A 22 13.81 0.16 -6.94
N HIS A 23 13.31 0.94 -7.90
CA HIS A 23 12.83 0.42 -9.17
C HIS A 23 14.03 0.10 -10.10
N PRO A 24 14.00 -1.04 -10.81
CA PRO A 24 15.16 -1.47 -11.62
C PRO A 24 15.45 -0.60 -12.85
N SER A 25 14.50 0.23 -13.30
CA SER A 25 14.64 1.02 -14.53
C SER A 25 14.15 2.47 -14.42
N ILE A 26 13.68 2.90 -13.25
CA ILE A 26 13.23 4.28 -13.00
C ILE A 26 14.07 4.89 -11.89
N VAL A 27 14.69 6.02 -12.16
CA VAL A 27 15.55 6.75 -11.20
C VAL A 27 15.23 8.23 -11.22
N PRO A 28 14.92 8.83 -10.04
CA PRO A 28 14.69 8.19 -8.77
C PRO A 28 13.30 7.52 -8.67
N SER A 29 13.26 6.32 -8.11
CA SER A 29 12.04 5.65 -7.68
C SER A 29 12.40 4.70 -6.55
N GLN A 30 12.38 5.19 -5.30
CA GLN A 30 12.78 4.46 -4.10
C GLN A 30 12.38 5.20 -2.82
N LEU A 31 12.67 4.57 -1.69
CA LEU A 31 12.61 5.22 -0.38
C LEU A 31 13.82 6.13 -0.16
N PHE A 32 13.56 7.31 0.42
CA PHE A 32 14.57 8.25 0.88
C PHE A 32 14.38 8.54 2.36
N GLU A 33 15.49 8.55 3.10
CA GLU A 33 15.52 8.94 4.50
C GLU A 33 15.48 10.47 4.61
N ALA A 34 14.53 10.98 5.38
CA ALA A 34 14.43 12.37 5.79
C ALA A 34 14.98 12.54 7.21
N ALA A 35 14.98 13.75 7.75
CA ALA A 35 15.51 14.02 9.08
C ALA A 35 14.79 13.26 10.22
N ASP A 36 13.53 12.90 10.03
CA ASP A 36 12.66 12.30 11.05
C ASP A 36 11.85 11.08 10.58
N GLY A 37 12.14 10.53 9.39
CA GLY A 37 11.40 9.41 8.84
C GLY A 37 11.77 9.11 7.40
N TRP A 38 10.84 8.50 6.67
CA TRP A 38 11.07 8.05 5.30
C TRP A 38 9.98 8.54 4.35
N LEU A 39 10.38 8.75 3.11
CA LEU A 39 9.50 9.11 1.99
C LEU A 39 9.69 8.12 0.85
N MET A 40 8.60 7.70 0.21
CA MET A 40 8.63 7.09 -1.12
C MET A 40 8.52 8.21 -2.15
N VAL A 41 9.45 8.25 -3.08
CA VAL A 41 9.47 9.21 -4.19
C VAL A 41 9.56 8.43 -5.50
N MET A 42 8.77 8.83 -6.52
CA MET A 42 8.77 8.21 -7.83
C MET A 42 8.74 9.24 -8.95
N CYS A 43 9.84 9.36 -9.70
CA CYS A 43 9.94 10.22 -10.88
C CYS A 43 9.95 9.37 -12.16
N GLU A 44 8.77 8.93 -12.59
CA GLU A 44 8.63 8.10 -13.78
C GLU A 44 8.91 8.88 -15.08
N THR A 45 8.67 10.18 -15.08
CA THR A 45 8.87 11.07 -16.23
C THR A 45 10.00 12.08 -16.00
N ASP A 46 10.54 12.64 -17.08
CA ASP A 46 11.54 13.69 -17.01
C ASP A 46 10.96 14.97 -16.37
N ALA A 47 9.67 15.23 -16.59
CA ALA A 47 8.96 16.36 -15.97
C ALA A 47 8.92 16.23 -14.43
N PHE A 48 8.60 15.04 -13.89
CA PHE A 48 8.64 14.82 -12.44
C PHE A 48 10.05 14.98 -11.85
N TYR A 49 11.07 14.56 -12.59
CA TYR A 49 12.45 14.77 -12.18
C TYR A 49 12.80 16.26 -12.10
N GLN A 50 12.45 17.04 -13.12
CA GLN A 50 12.70 18.48 -13.14
C GLN A 50 11.95 19.21 -12.00
N GLU A 51 10.70 18.83 -11.74
CA GLU A 51 9.95 19.36 -10.59
C GLU A 51 10.62 18.98 -9.25
N LEU A 52 11.08 17.73 -9.12
CA LEU A 52 11.77 17.27 -7.92
C LEU A 52 12.99 18.15 -7.62
N VAL A 53 13.95 18.24 -8.56
CA VAL A 53 15.21 18.94 -8.33
C VAL A 53 15.00 20.45 -8.17
N THR A 54 14.02 21.03 -8.85
CA THR A 54 13.64 22.44 -8.70
C THR A 54 13.12 22.72 -7.29
N ARG A 55 12.19 21.90 -6.79
CA ARG A 55 11.60 22.06 -5.46
C ARG A 55 12.55 21.67 -4.33
N MET A 56 13.53 20.84 -4.62
CA MET A 56 14.64 20.54 -3.72
C MET A 56 15.71 21.64 -3.71
N GLU A 57 15.61 22.64 -4.58
CA GLU A 57 16.61 23.71 -4.73
C GLU A 57 18.01 23.16 -5.08
N LEU A 58 18.06 22.26 -6.07
CA LEU A 58 19.27 21.64 -6.61
C LEU A 58 19.49 22.02 -8.08
N PRO A 59 19.80 23.29 -8.38
CA PRO A 59 19.92 23.77 -9.75
C PRO A 59 21.04 23.07 -10.54
N GLU A 60 22.08 22.61 -9.85
CA GLU A 60 23.18 21.85 -10.45
C GLU A 60 22.72 20.51 -11.02
N LEU A 61 21.76 19.84 -10.37
CA LEU A 61 21.18 18.59 -10.87
C LEU A 61 20.17 18.84 -11.98
N ALA A 62 19.50 20.00 -11.95
CA ALA A 62 18.52 20.38 -12.99
C ALA A 62 19.18 20.68 -14.33
N SER A 63 20.42 21.21 -14.31
CA SER A 63 21.19 21.62 -15.50
C SER A 63 22.22 20.60 -15.96
N ASP A 64 22.41 19.51 -15.25
CA ASP A 64 23.37 18.47 -15.62
C ASP A 64 22.81 17.56 -16.70
N ASP A 65 23.45 17.56 -17.87
CA ASP A 65 23.05 16.78 -19.04
C ASP A 65 22.92 15.28 -18.77
N ARG A 66 23.68 14.75 -17.80
CA ARG A 66 23.62 13.34 -17.39
C ARG A 66 22.25 12.96 -16.82
N PHE A 67 21.49 13.92 -16.30
CA PHE A 67 20.22 13.64 -15.58
C PHE A 67 18.98 14.15 -16.32
N THR A 68 19.13 14.78 -17.47
CA THR A 68 18.02 15.33 -18.25
C THR A 68 17.07 14.26 -18.79
N THR A 69 17.57 13.04 -19.03
CA THR A 69 16.80 11.93 -19.58
C THR A 69 16.73 10.74 -18.60
N LYS A 70 15.66 9.96 -18.73
CA LYS A 70 15.47 8.73 -17.96
C LYS A 70 16.65 7.75 -18.09
N THR A 71 17.18 7.58 -19.28
CA THR A 71 18.34 6.72 -19.54
C THR A 71 19.59 7.23 -18.85
N GLY A 72 19.88 8.52 -18.98
CA GLY A 72 21.05 9.13 -18.34
C GLY A 72 20.99 9.03 -16.81
N ARG A 73 19.81 9.25 -16.21
CA ARG A 73 19.62 9.05 -14.76
C ARG A 73 19.86 7.60 -14.32
N LEU A 74 19.45 6.63 -15.14
CA LEU A 74 19.71 5.22 -14.83
C LEU A 74 21.19 4.87 -14.94
N GLU A 75 21.88 5.36 -15.96
CA GLU A 75 23.33 5.15 -16.16
C GLU A 75 24.18 5.79 -15.05
N HIS A 76 23.78 6.96 -14.59
CA HIS A 76 24.47 7.73 -13.56
C HIS A 76 23.79 7.69 -12.18
N LYS A 77 23.01 6.62 -11.92
CA LYS A 77 22.15 6.52 -10.71
C LYS A 77 22.89 6.69 -9.40
N ALA A 78 24.12 6.18 -9.28
CA ALA A 78 24.86 6.23 -8.03
C ALA A 78 25.17 7.68 -7.59
N VAL A 79 25.60 8.52 -8.53
CA VAL A 79 25.90 9.94 -8.26
C VAL A 79 24.62 10.69 -7.95
N LEU A 80 23.59 10.51 -8.76
CA LEU A 80 22.31 11.18 -8.57
C LEU A 80 21.68 10.84 -7.22
N LEU A 81 21.60 9.54 -6.89
CA LEU A 81 20.95 9.10 -5.65
C LEU A 81 21.71 9.60 -4.41
N ALA A 82 23.03 9.60 -4.43
CA ALA A 82 23.83 10.14 -3.31
C ALA A 82 23.52 11.62 -3.01
N SER A 83 23.42 12.45 -4.06
CA SER A 83 23.07 13.88 -3.92
C SER A 83 21.64 14.06 -3.40
N LEU A 84 20.68 13.26 -3.90
CA LEU A 84 19.30 13.33 -3.43
C LEU A 84 19.16 12.85 -1.98
N GLU A 85 19.84 11.76 -1.61
CA GLU A 85 19.84 11.23 -0.24
C GLU A 85 20.40 12.23 0.77
N GLU A 86 21.50 12.89 0.43
CA GLU A 86 22.07 13.94 1.26
C GLU A 86 21.09 15.10 1.47
N ARG A 87 20.41 15.50 0.41
CA ARG A 87 19.45 16.60 0.48
C ARG A 87 18.17 16.24 1.25
N PHE A 88 17.64 15.02 1.07
CA PHE A 88 16.46 14.57 1.78
C PHE A 88 16.66 14.55 3.30
N ARG A 89 17.84 14.18 3.79
CA ARG A 89 18.18 14.17 5.24
C ARG A 89 18.15 15.54 5.91
N GLN A 90 18.15 16.62 5.14
CA GLN A 90 18.22 17.98 5.70
C GLN A 90 16.90 18.51 6.24
N LEU A 91 15.77 17.94 5.85
CA LEU A 91 14.44 18.41 6.27
C LEU A 91 13.57 17.25 6.76
N PRO A 92 12.59 17.52 7.65
CA PRO A 92 11.64 16.52 8.09
C PRO A 92 10.64 16.13 6.98
N VAL A 93 10.03 14.96 7.12
CA VAL A 93 9.02 14.41 6.18
C VAL A 93 7.94 15.43 5.85
N ALA A 94 7.38 16.09 6.85
CA ALA A 94 6.30 17.06 6.66
C ALA A 94 6.71 18.25 5.78
N ALA A 95 7.95 18.72 5.91
CA ALA A 95 8.48 19.83 5.09
C ALA A 95 8.68 19.40 3.63
N TRP A 96 9.14 18.17 3.40
CA TRP A 96 9.25 17.60 2.05
C TRP A 96 7.88 17.40 1.40
N LEU A 97 6.90 16.88 2.12
CA LEU A 97 5.54 16.75 1.62
C LEU A 97 4.96 18.10 1.22
N ALA A 98 5.11 19.14 2.05
CA ALA A 98 4.64 20.47 1.74
C ALA A 98 5.27 21.07 0.45
N ARG A 99 6.51 20.67 0.13
CA ARG A 99 7.20 21.13 -1.09
C ARG A 99 6.84 20.33 -2.34
N LEU A 100 6.64 19.02 -2.19
CA LEU A 100 6.59 18.06 -3.29
C LEU A 100 5.17 17.60 -3.63
N GLU A 101 4.25 17.57 -2.67
CA GLU A 101 2.88 17.08 -2.88
C GLU A 101 2.19 17.86 -4.01
N GLY A 102 1.53 17.11 -4.89
CA GLY A 102 0.84 17.68 -6.06
C GLY A 102 1.73 17.97 -7.27
N ALA A 103 3.06 17.96 -7.13
CA ALA A 103 4.00 18.17 -8.23
C ALA A 103 4.81 16.91 -8.57
N VAL A 104 5.15 16.13 -7.55
CA VAL A 104 5.91 14.88 -7.70
C VAL A 104 5.17 13.79 -6.96
N PRO A 105 5.05 12.56 -7.50
CA PRO A 105 4.55 11.42 -6.75
C PRO A 105 5.42 11.15 -5.53
N VAL A 106 4.89 11.49 -4.36
CA VAL A 106 5.55 11.37 -3.07
C VAL A 106 4.55 10.91 -2.01
N ALA A 107 4.98 10.07 -1.10
CA ALA A 107 4.18 9.65 0.06
C ALA A 107 5.07 9.40 1.28
N PRO A 108 4.58 9.65 2.51
CA PRO A 108 5.30 9.28 3.71
C PRO A 108 5.29 7.77 3.90
N VAL A 109 6.30 7.23 4.56
CA VAL A 109 6.28 5.85 5.07
C VAL A 109 5.74 5.90 6.49
N ASN A 110 4.49 5.57 6.64
CA ASN A 110 3.79 5.58 7.92
C ASN A 110 4.04 4.28 8.71
N ASP A 111 4.11 4.37 10.02
CA ASP A 111 3.87 3.22 10.89
C ASP A 111 2.38 2.81 10.84
N LEU A 112 2.03 1.70 11.45
CA LEU A 112 0.67 1.18 11.38
C LEU A 112 -0.36 2.15 12.00
N ALA A 113 -0.03 2.80 13.12
CA ALA A 113 -0.93 3.73 13.78
C ALA A 113 -1.22 4.95 12.89
N ASN A 114 -0.17 5.56 12.35
CA ASN A 114 -0.28 6.70 11.45
C ASN A 114 -0.94 6.33 10.11
N ALA A 115 -0.69 5.12 9.60
CA ALA A 115 -1.35 4.64 8.39
C ALA A 115 -2.86 4.53 8.56
N LEU A 116 -3.34 4.02 9.71
CA LEU A 116 -4.79 3.91 10.00
C LEU A 116 -5.46 5.28 10.20
N GLU A 117 -4.70 6.29 10.59
CA GLU A 117 -5.16 7.67 10.76
C GLU A 117 -4.99 8.53 9.49
N ASP A 118 -4.43 7.95 8.42
CA ASP A 118 -4.18 8.66 7.16
C ASP A 118 -5.47 9.23 6.55
N ARG A 119 -5.33 10.39 5.92
CA ARG A 119 -6.43 11.12 5.28
C ARG A 119 -7.19 10.27 4.26
N GLN A 120 -6.48 9.46 3.46
CA GLN A 120 -7.08 8.60 2.45
C GLN A 120 -7.82 7.41 3.07
N VAL A 121 -7.25 6.80 4.13
CA VAL A 121 -7.90 5.71 4.88
C VAL A 121 -9.22 6.18 5.48
N LYS A 122 -9.23 7.38 6.06
CA LYS A 122 -10.46 8.02 6.60
C LYS A 122 -11.46 8.35 5.50
N ALA A 123 -11.02 8.94 4.39
CA ALA A 123 -11.88 9.29 3.27
C ALA A 123 -12.56 8.05 2.64
N LEU A 124 -11.85 6.95 2.55
CA LEU A 124 -12.37 5.67 2.04
C LEU A 124 -13.10 4.84 3.09
N LYS A 125 -13.16 5.29 4.34
CA LYS A 125 -13.79 4.57 5.47
C LYS A 125 -13.27 3.13 5.59
N LEU A 126 -11.95 2.96 5.47
CA LEU A 126 -11.32 1.64 5.53
C LEU A 126 -11.21 1.08 6.96
N VAL A 127 -11.43 1.91 7.98
CA VAL A 127 -11.62 1.47 9.36
C VAL A 127 -13.11 1.49 9.65
N VAL A 128 -13.62 0.41 10.20
CA VAL A 128 -15.04 0.20 10.52
C VAL A 128 -15.22 -0.11 11.99
N ASP A 129 -16.31 0.38 12.55
CA ASP A 129 -16.72 0.12 13.93
C ASP A 129 -18.01 -0.72 13.92
N TYR A 130 -18.12 -1.68 14.83
CA TYR A 130 -19.35 -2.45 15.07
C TYR A 130 -19.40 -2.94 16.51
N GLU A 131 -20.61 -3.28 16.97
CA GLU A 131 -20.83 -3.87 18.28
C GLU A 131 -20.75 -5.40 18.20
N HIS A 132 -19.87 -5.98 19.02
CA HIS A 132 -19.74 -7.42 19.16
C HIS A 132 -20.40 -7.90 20.46
N PRO A 133 -21.22 -8.97 20.44
CA PRO A 133 -21.97 -9.40 21.63
C PRO A 133 -21.08 -9.77 22.81
N ASP A 134 -19.86 -10.24 22.57
CA ASP A 134 -18.94 -10.69 23.63
C ASP A 134 -17.85 -9.66 23.95
N PHE A 135 -17.49 -8.78 23.01
CA PHE A 135 -16.36 -7.85 23.15
C PHE A 135 -16.77 -6.37 23.22
N GLY A 136 -18.06 -6.05 23.07
CA GLY A 136 -18.54 -4.67 22.99
C GLY A 136 -18.10 -3.99 21.69
N SER A 137 -17.76 -2.71 21.74
CA SER A 137 -17.35 -1.96 20.56
C SER A 137 -16.01 -2.44 20.01
N VAL A 138 -16.01 -2.86 18.76
CA VAL A 138 -14.82 -3.35 18.04
C VAL A 138 -14.54 -2.44 16.86
N ARG A 139 -13.27 -2.07 16.70
CA ARG A 139 -12.76 -1.32 15.56
C ARG A 139 -11.77 -2.19 14.78
N GLN A 140 -11.98 -2.30 13.47
CA GLN A 140 -11.11 -3.13 12.61
C GLN A 140 -10.97 -2.56 11.21
N VAL A 141 -10.00 -3.10 10.46
CA VAL A 141 -9.89 -2.79 9.02
C VAL A 141 -11.03 -3.48 8.27
N GLY A 142 -11.77 -2.70 7.50
CA GLY A 142 -12.88 -3.17 6.65
C GLY A 142 -12.40 -3.91 5.40
N ALA A 143 -13.34 -4.32 4.57
CA ALA A 143 -13.04 -5.00 3.31
C ALA A 143 -12.27 -4.07 2.35
N PRO A 144 -11.10 -4.48 1.83
CA PRO A 144 -10.31 -3.65 0.93
C PRO A 144 -10.94 -3.50 -0.46
N VAL A 145 -11.81 -4.43 -0.85
CA VAL A 145 -12.52 -4.40 -2.13
C VAL A 145 -13.93 -3.89 -1.89
N GLN A 146 -14.24 -2.75 -2.48
CA GLN A 146 -15.57 -2.15 -2.45
C GLN A 146 -16.18 -2.24 -3.84
N THR A 147 -17.35 -2.87 -3.95
CA THR A 147 -18.09 -2.98 -5.21
C THR A 147 -19.38 -2.19 -5.11
N ALA A 148 -19.77 -1.51 -6.20
CA ALA A 148 -21.00 -0.75 -6.24
C ALA A 148 -22.21 -1.65 -5.91
N GLY A 149 -23.04 -1.23 -4.94
CA GLY A 149 -24.25 -1.95 -4.55
C GLY A 149 -24.05 -3.14 -3.60
N THR A 150 -22.83 -3.45 -3.16
CA THR A 150 -22.55 -4.59 -2.26
C THR A 150 -21.94 -4.18 -0.92
N SER A 151 -22.05 -2.91 -0.54
CA SER A 151 -21.62 -2.46 0.78
C SER A 151 -22.51 -3.09 1.85
N ARG A 152 -22.03 -4.17 2.47
CA ARG A 152 -22.65 -4.69 3.69
C ARG A 152 -22.11 -3.91 4.87
N PRO A 153 -22.98 -3.54 5.84
CA PRO A 153 -22.47 -3.00 7.10
C PRO A 153 -21.56 -4.04 7.76
N PRO A 154 -20.54 -3.60 8.51
CA PRO A 154 -19.69 -4.51 9.26
C PRO A 154 -20.56 -5.30 10.25
N SER A 155 -20.32 -6.58 10.35
CA SER A 155 -20.99 -7.48 11.29
C SER A 155 -19.97 -8.31 12.05
N PRO A 156 -20.28 -8.73 13.27
CA PRO A 156 -19.43 -9.65 14.02
C PRO A 156 -19.18 -10.94 13.22
N ALA A 157 -18.04 -11.56 13.47
CA ALA A 157 -17.80 -12.91 13.02
C ALA A 157 -18.78 -13.87 13.75
N PRO A 158 -19.36 -14.86 13.06
CA PRO A 158 -20.27 -15.80 13.70
C PRO A 158 -19.53 -16.65 14.73
N ARG A 159 -20.23 -17.02 15.78
CA ARG A 159 -19.75 -18.05 16.72
C ARG A 159 -19.68 -19.42 16.04
N LEU A 160 -18.91 -20.32 16.61
CA LEU A 160 -18.84 -21.68 16.10
C LEU A 160 -20.24 -22.31 16.12
N GLY A 161 -20.68 -22.82 14.96
CA GLY A 161 -21.98 -23.43 14.79
C GLY A 161 -23.19 -22.48 14.70
N GLU A 162 -23.01 -21.15 14.84
CA GLU A 162 -24.13 -20.17 14.90
C GLU A 162 -25.11 -20.28 13.73
N HIS A 163 -24.63 -20.57 12.52
CA HIS A 163 -25.45 -20.68 11.33
C HIS A 163 -25.66 -22.11 10.83
N THR A 164 -25.27 -23.15 11.61
CA THR A 164 -25.30 -24.54 11.17
C THR A 164 -26.71 -24.97 10.75
N ALA A 165 -27.71 -24.74 11.60
CA ALA A 165 -29.08 -25.13 11.30
C ALA A 165 -29.64 -24.39 10.09
N GLU A 166 -29.43 -23.07 10.00
CA GLU A 166 -29.88 -22.25 8.88
C GLU A 166 -29.27 -22.70 7.54
N LEU A 167 -27.96 -22.92 7.53
CA LEU A 167 -27.26 -23.36 6.33
C LEU A 167 -27.65 -24.77 5.89
N LEU A 168 -27.86 -25.70 6.84
CA LEU A 168 -28.30 -27.03 6.49
C LEU A 168 -29.71 -27.04 5.93
N GLN A 169 -30.63 -26.24 6.49
CA GLN A 169 -31.98 -26.08 5.91
C GLN A 169 -31.95 -25.49 4.50
N GLN A 170 -31.02 -24.56 4.21
CA GLN A 170 -30.91 -23.95 2.88
C GLN A 170 -30.24 -24.85 1.84
N LEU A 171 -29.26 -25.67 2.28
CA LEU A 171 -28.39 -26.43 1.36
C LEU A 171 -28.77 -27.91 1.25
N THR A 172 -29.59 -28.42 2.18
CA THR A 172 -29.97 -29.84 2.23
C THR A 172 -31.50 -29.97 2.31
N GLN A 173 -31.99 -31.21 2.25
CA GLN A 173 -33.40 -31.55 2.47
C GLN A 173 -33.65 -32.11 3.90
N LEU A 174 -32.69 -31.90 4.81
CA LEU A 174 -32.83 -32.40 6.19
C LEU A 174 -33.98 -31.68 6.90
N SER A 175 -34.85 -32.46 7.54
CA SER A 175 -35.86 -31.94 8.44
C SER A 175 -35.25 -31.47 9.78
N SER A 176 -36.01 -30.67 10.51
CA SER A 176 -35.56 -30.25 11.85
C SER A 176 -35.35 -31.40 12.79
N GLU A 177 -36.21 -32.48 12.70
CA GLU A 177 -36.05 -33.69 13.50
C GLU A 177 -34.76 -34.43 13.18
N GLU A 178 -34.39 -34.57 11.90
CA GLU A 178 -33.13 -35.21 11.50
C GLU A 178 -31.91 -34.41 11.96
N MET A 179 -31.98 -33.08 11.91
CA MET A 179 -30.91 -32.23 12.44
C MET A 179 -30.76 -32.36 13.95
N ASP A 180 -31.87 -32.44 14.70
CA ASP A 180 -31.85 -32.65 16.14
C ASP A 180 -31.23 -34.04 16.53
N GLU A 181 -31.46 -35.06 15.72
CA GLU A 181 -30.83 -36.37 15.90
C GLU A 181 -29.31 -36.30 15.67
N LEU A 182 -28.88 -35.63 14.59
CA LEU A 182 -27.46 -35.45 14.29
C LEU A 182 -26.74 -34.61 15.38
N CYS A 183 -27.43 -33.64 15.99
CA CYS A 183 -26.92 -32.93 17.15
C CYS A 183 -26.74 -33.84 18.38
N LYS A 184 -27.72 -34.74 18.66
CA LYS A 184 -27.64 -35.70 19.78
C LYS A 184 -26.52 -36.71 19.58
N GLU A 185 -26.27 -37.09 18.33
CA GLU A 185 -25.17 -38.01 17.95
C GLU A 185 -23.79 -37.31 17.95
N GLY A 186 -23.74 -35.98 18.13
CA GLY A 186 -22.50 -35.20 18.12
C GLY A 186 -21.90 -35.01 16.72
N VAL A 187 -22.69 -35.22 15.67
CA VAL A 187 -22.28 -34.97 14.28
C VAL A 187 -22.40 -33.49 13.94
N LEU A 188 -23.38 -32.80 14.53
CA LEU A 188 -23.55 -31.33 14.43
C LEU A 188 -23.31 -30.68 15.79
N ALA A 189 -22.71 -29.45 15.76
CA ALA A 189 -22.48 -28.63 16.94
C ALA A 189 -23.35 -27.35 16.89
#